data_38cbd0cb4dc51c9ed38fefee7ba87a09
#
_entry.id   38cbd0cb4dc51c9ed38fefee7ba87a09
#
_cell.length_a   1.000
_cell.length_b   1.000
_cell.length_c   1.000
_cell.angle_alpha   90.00
_cell.angle_beta   90.00
_cell.angle_gamma   90.00
#
_symmetry.space_group_name_H-M   'P 1'
#
loop_
_entity.id
_entity.type
_entity.pdbx_description
1 polymer ?
#
loop_
_entity_poly.entity_id
_entity_poly.type
_entity_poly.pdbx_seq_one_letter_code
_entity_poly.pdbx_strand_id
1 'polypeptide(L)'
;MLPIKLFMGREKSGGIVLLLSVALAMVLANTNIATSYFHFFEQKAGFIINGQPFLDYSLHHWINDGLMAIFFFVVGLELKREFIGGELADIRNTLLPIGAAIGGMVVPALIYLGLNFGSPQTMGWGVPMATDIAFALGVVYLLGDKVPASAKVFLTTLAIVDDLGAVLVIAFFYTSELSFVSLLFGFAFLAVMFIGNRLGIKSLLFYAVLGIGGVWVTFLLSGIHATIAAVLAAFMIPADAKINESIYLKRIKKLTRRFEQEDANEVITLEEGQVDVLTHIQHDTSIAIPLLQQLEHKLAPIVTFVIMPIFAIANAGISFTNLSISDVFSTHVALGVTLGLLLGKPIGIIGTTVLMVKLRWASLPSAMSRRTLIGLGMLASIGFTMSMFISTLAFTDELLLTQAKVGIFLASILGGIGGYILLNQPTKKA
;
A
#
# COMPACT_ATOMS: atom_id res chain seq x y z
N MET A 1 1.80 -3.75 -28.09
CA MET A 1 2.14 -3.99 -26.67
C MET A 1 3.09 -2.94 -26.05
N LEU A 2 3.98 -2.32 -26.86
CA LEU A 2 4.94 -1.28 -26.36
C LEU A 2 4.27 -0.08 -25.68
N PRO A 3 3.18 0.54 -26.20
CA PRO A 3 2.58 1.72 -25.59
C PRO A 3 1.94 1.44 -24.22
N ILE A 4 1.38 0.24 -24.01
CA ILE A 4 0.78 -0.15 -22.72
C ILE A 4 1.86 -0.36 -21.66
N LYS A 5 2.99 -1.02 -22.01
CA LYS A 5 4.12 -1.19 -21.09
C LYS A 5 4.78 0.14 -20.72
N LEU A 6 4.88 1.08 -21.69
CA LEU A 6 5.37 2.44 -21.44
C LEU A 6 4.42 3.25 -20.57
N PHE A 7 3.11 3.05 -20.69
CA PHE A 7 2.10 3.68 -19.82
C PHE A 7 2.19 3.12 -18.40
N MET A 8 2.26 1.79 -18.25
CA MET A 8 2.38 1.13 -16.94
C MET A 8 3.73 1.41 -16.24
N GLY A 9 4.79 1.71 -16.98
CA GLY A 9 6.08 2.10 -16.41
C GLY A 9 6.15 3.55 -15.95
N ARG A 10 5.10 4.36 -16.14
CA ARG A 10 5.05 5.73 -15.64
C ARG A 10 4.37 5.76 -14.28
N GLU A 11 5.08 6.19 -13.26
CA GLU A 11 4.59 6.31 -11.87
C GLU A 11 3.29 7.14 -11.75
N LYS A 12 3.04 8.05 -12.72
CA LYS A 12 1.82 8.87 -12.82
C LYS A 12 0.56 8.07 -13.21
N SER A 13 0.73 6.94 -13.89
CA SER A 13 -0.39 6.22 -14.51
C SER A 13 -1.28 5.52 -13.49
N GLY A 14 -0.69 5.05 -12.39
CA GLY A 14 -1.44 4.39 -11.31
C GLY A 14 -2.48 5.30 -10.67
N GLY A 15 -2.10 6.53 -10.32
CA GLY A 15 -3.02 7.51 -9.74
C GLY A 15 -4.17 7.89 -10.68
N ILE A 16 -3.91 7.98 -11.99
CA ILE A 16 -4.96 8.27 -12.99
C ILE A 16 -5.96 7.11 -13.09
N VAL A 17 -5.48 5.86 -13.18
CA VAL A 17 -6.36 4.69 -13.24
C VAL A 17 -7.21 4.58 -11.99
N LEU A 18 -6.61 4.81 -10.82
CA LEU A 18 -7.32 4.77 -9.55
C LEU A 18 -8.40 5.87 -9.48
N LEU A 19 -8.09 7.09 -9.90
CA LEU A 19 -9.06 8.19 -9.96
C LEU A 19 -10.23 7.88 -10.90
N LEU A 20 -9.97 7.29 -12.06
CA LEU A 20 -11.01 6.85 -12.99
C LEU A 20 -11.87 5.73 -12.40
N SER A 21 -11.27 4.81 -11.64
CA SER A 21 -12.00 3.73 -10.97
C SER A 21 -12.96 4.26 -9.91
N VAL A 22 -12.52 5.26 -9.16
CA VAL A 22 -13.35 5.97 -8.18
C VAL A 22 -14.49 6.72 -8.85
N ALA A 23 -14.21 7.47 -9.91
CA ALA A 23 -15.24 8.17 -10.66
C ALA A 23 -16.27 7.16 -11.22
N LEU A 24 -15.82 6.02 -11.73
CA LEU A 24 -16.67 4.94 -12.19
C LEU A 24 -17.55 4.39 -11.05
N ALA A 25 -16.96 4.10 -9.86
CA ALA A 25 -17.72 3.63 -8.71
C ALA A 25 -18.82 4.61 -8.29
N MET A 26 -18.49 5.92 -8.26
CA MET A 26 -19.46 6.98 -7.94
C MET A 26 -20.58 7.08 -8.96
N VAL A 27 -20.28 6.95 -10.26
CA VAL A 27 -21.28 6.93 -11.31
C VAL A 27 -22.20 5.71 -11.17
N LEU A 28 -21.62 4.50 -11.01
CA LEU A 28 -22.37 3.25 -10.85
C LEU A 28 -23.29 3.29 -9.63
N ALA A 29 -22.82 3.82 -8.52
CA ALA A 29 -23.58 3.92 -7.26
C ALA A 29 -24.76 4.93 -7.33
N ASN A 30 -24.81 5.83 -8.33
CA ASN A 30 -25.83 6.89 -8.44
C ASN A 30 -26.62 6.85 -9.75
N THR A 31 -26.57 5.73 -10.46
CA THR A 31 -27.36 5.50 -11.69
C THR A 31 -28.43 4.43 -11.46
N ASN A 32 -29.27 4.19 -12.46
CA ASN A 32 -30.34 3.19 -12.40
C ASN A 32 -29.84 1.76 -12.14
N ILE A 33 -28.55 1.49 -12.27
CA ILE A 33 -27.94 0.18 -12.02
C ILE A 33 -27.35 0.08 -10.59
N ALA A 34 -27.55 1.09 -9.74
CA ALA A 34 -26.99 1.11 -8.38
C ALA A 34 -27.32 -0.15 -7.57
N THR A 35 -28.59 -0.60 -7.61
CA THR A 35 -29.02 -1.82 -6.92
C THR A 35 -28.25 -3.05 -7.41
N SER A 36 -28.08 -3.20 -8.74
CA SER A 36 -27.33 -4.32 -9.31
C SER A 36 -25.84 -4.22 -8.98
N TYR A 37 -25.30 -2.99 -8.94
CA TYR A 37 -23.90 -2.75 -8.56
C TYR A 37 -23.60 -3.18 -7.11
N PHE A 38 -24.41 -2.77 -6.13
CA PHE A 38 -24.20 -3.18 -4.72
C PHE A 38 -24.47 -4.68 -4.55
N HIS A 39 -25.56 -5.21 -5.11
CA HIS A 39 -25.89 -6.63 -5.04
C HIS A 39 -24.81 -7.54 -5.66
N PHE A 40 -24.09 -7.08 -6.68
CA PHE A 40 -22.97 -7.83 -7.26
C PHE A 40 -21.86 -8.12 -6.23
N PHE A 41 -21.50 -7.15 -5.39
CA PHE A 41 -20.46 -7.34 -4.37
C PHE A 41 -20.93 -8.12 -3.14
N GLU A 42 -22.25 -8.25 -2.93
CA GLU A 42 -22.84 -9.07 -1.88
C GLU A 42 -22.91 -10.56 -2.25
N GLN A 43 -22.78 -10.87 -3.55
CA GLN A 43 -22.79 -12.27 -4.00
C GLN A 43 -21.68 -13.07 -3.31
N LYS A 44 -22.05 -14.27 -2.83
CA LYS A 44 -21.12 -15.16 -2.15
C LYS A 44 -20.37 -16.03 -3.14
N ALA A 45 -19.09 -16.23 -2.89
CA ALA A 45 -18.22 -17.15 -3.60
C ALA A 45 -17.41 -17.95 -2.59
N GLY A 46 -17.45 -19.27 -2.70
CA GLY A 46 -16.78 -20.18 -1.78
C GLY A 46 -16.69 -21.59 -2.33
N PHE A 47 -16.18 -22.50 -1.52
CA PHE A 47 -16.04 -23.92 -1.84
C PHE A 47 -17.02 -24.75 -1.01
N ILE A 48 -17.47 -25.88 -1.55
CA ILE A 48 -18.24 -26.86 -0.80
C ILE A 48 -17.35 -28.07 -0.56
N ILE A 49 -17.04 -28.36 0.72
CA ILE A 49 -16.24 -29.53 1.12
C ILE A 49 -17.12 -30.41 1.97
N ASN A 50 -17.32 -31.64 1.54
CA ASN A 50 -18.19 -32.61 2.23
C ASN A 50 -19.62 -32.09 2.52
N GLY A 51 -20.18 -31.30 1.59
CA GLY A 51 -21.51 -30.72 1.76
C GLY A 51 -21.59 -29.52 2.71
N GLN A 52 -20.47 -29.07 3.27
CA GLN A 52 -20.39 -27.89 4.13
C GLN A 52 -19.72 -26.73 3.36
N PRO A 53 -20.24 -25.50 3.48
CA PRO A 53 -19.62 -24.33 2.87
C PRO A 53 -18.26 -24.07 3.55
N PHE A 54 -17.22 -23.88 2.73
CA PHE A 54 -15.87 -23.54 3.17
C PHE A 54 -15.42 -22.27 2.46
N LEU A 55 -14.99 -21.25 3.23
CA LEU A 55 -14.64 -19.93 2.75
C LEU A 55 -15.77 -19.28 1.91
N ASP A 56 -17.02 -19.43 2.35
CA ASP A 56 -18.20 -18.87 1.67
C ASP A 56 -18.41 -17.41 2.07
N TYR A 57 -17.63 -16.51 1.44
CA TYR A 57 -17.62 -15.08 1.71
C TYR A 57 -18.19 -14.28 0.53
N SER A 58 -18.67 -13.06 0.81
CA SER A 58 -19.10 -12.13 -0.24
C SER A 58 -17.91 -11.69 -1.11
N LEU A 59 -18.17 -11.30 -2.35
CA LEU A 59 -17.14 -10.73 -3.23
C LEU A 59 -16.47 -9.51 -2.58
N HIS A 60 -17.24 -8.69 -1.85
CA HIS A 60 -16.72 -7.57 -1.08
C HIS A 60 -15.67 -8.02 -0.04
N HIS A 61 -15.95 -9.11 0.69
CA HIS A 61 -15.02 -9.70 1.65
C HIS A 61 -13.75 -10.25 0.96
N TRP A 62 -13.91 -10.96 -0.17
CA TRP A 62 -12.78 -11.45 -0.96
C TRP A 62 -11.87 -10.32 -1.48
N ILE A 63 -12.46 -9.18 -1.85
CA ILE A 63 -11.70 -8.00 -2.27
C ILE A 63 -10.95 -7.40 -1.08
N ASN A 64 -11.62 -7.23 0.07
CA ASN A 64 -11.03 -6.57 1.22
C ASN A 64 -10.00 -7.43 1.96
N ASP A 65 -10.18 -8.74 2.05
CA ASP A 65 -9.24 -9.61 2.76
C ASP A 65 -8.32 -10.41 1.81
N GLY A 66 -8.79 -10.75 0.60
CA GLY A 66 -8.01 -11.49 -0.37
C GLY A 66 -7.10 -10.58 -1.21
N LEU A 67 -7.68 -9.63 -1.95
CA LEU A 67 -6.88 -8.75 -2.81
C LEU A 67 -6.03 -7.77 -1.98
N MET A 68 -6.58 -7.23 -0.89
CA MET A 68 -5.80 -6.35 -0.02
C MET A 68 -4.67 -7.08 0.71
N ALA A 69 -4.78 -8.40 0.95
CA ALA A 69 -3.64 -9.18 1.45
C ALA A 69 -2.46 -9.15 0.46
N ILE A 70 -2.72 -9.22 -0.86
CA ILE A 70 -1.64 -9.09 -1.87
C ILE A 70 -1.04 -7.68 -1.86
N PHE A 71 -1.87 -6.64 -1.70
CA PHE A 71 -1.39 -5.27 -1.52
C PHE A 71 -0.46 -5.17 -0.31
N PHE A 72 -0.92 -5.61 0.87
CA PHE A 72 -0.12 -5.57 2.09
C PHE A 72 1.12 -6.49 2.05
N PHE A 73 1.07 -7.57 1.27
CA PHE A 73 2.26 -8.38 1.01
C PHE A 73 3.34 -7.58 0.26
N VAL A 74 2.96 -6.82 -0.78
CA VAL A 74 3.88 -5.94 -1.50
C VAL A 74 4.42 -4.84 -0.59
N VAL A 75 3.56 -4.19 0.19
CA VAL A 75 3.99 -3.21 1.22
C VAL A 75 4.97 -3.84 2.21
N GLY A 76 4.74 -5.07 2.65
CA GLY A 76 5.66 -5.81 3.52
C GLY A 76 7.01 -6.11 2.86
N LEU A 77 7.04 -6.40 1.55
CA LEU A 77 8.28 -6.58 0.79
C LEU A 77 9.05 -5.26 0.67
N GLU A 78 8.35 -4.15 0.35
CA GLU A 78 8.92 -2.80 0.30
C GLU A 78 9.51 -2.40 1.66
N LEU A 79 8.75 -2.56 2.74
CA LEU A 79 9.20 -2.32 4.10
C LEU A 79 10.50 -3.09 4.40
N LYS A 80 10.51 -4.40 4.12
CA LYS A 80 11.69 -5.22 4.35
C LYS A 80 12.89 -4.74 3.54
N ARG A 81 12.69 -4.37 2.27
CA ARG A 81 13.75 -3.81 1.42
C ARG A 81 14.31 -2.52 2.01
N GLU A 82 13.42 -1.60 2.42
CA GLU A 82 13.81 -0.32 3.03
C GLU A 82 14.59 -0.51 4.35
N PHE A 83 14.23 -1.48 5.18
CA PHE A 83 14.98 -1.79 6.41
C PHE A 83 16.36 -2.38 6.16
N ILE A 84 16.54 -3.16 5.08
CA ILE A 84 17.82 -3.84 4.84
C ILE A 84 18.81 -2.95 4.10
N GLY A 85 18.38 -2.21 3.10
CA GLY A 85 19.27 -1.46 2.22
C GLY A 85 18.71 -0.18 1.64
N GLY A 86 17.53 0.27 2.11
CA GLY A 86 16.88 1.51 1.66
C GLY A 86 17.07 2.66 2.64
N GLU A 87 16.17 3.63 2.55
CA GLU A 87 16.18 4.84 3.38
C GLU A 87 16.00 4.57 4.87
N LEU A 88 15.31 3.47 5.23
CA LEU A 88 15.09 3.05 6.62
C LEU A 88 16.31 2.35 7.25
N ALA A 89 17.36 2.04 6.48
CA ALA A 89 18.57 1.37 6.99
C ALA A 89 19.46 2.33 7.81
N ASP A 90 19.44 3.64 7.52
CA ASP A 90 20.19 4.64 8.28
C ASP A 90 19.28 5.40 9.25
N ILE A 91 19.38 5.08 10.53
CA ILE A 91 18.57 5.66 11.62
C ILE A 91 18.63 7.20 11.63
N ARG A 92 19.75 7.80 11.26
CA ARG A 92 19.91 9.27 11.30
C ARG A 92 19.04 9.97 10.26
N ASN A 93 18.93 9.39 9.08
CA ASN A 93 18.12 9.94 7.98
C ASN A 93 16.64 9.61 8.17
N THR A 94 16.33 8.50 8.83
CA THR A 94 14.97 7.96 9.01
C THR A 94 14.23 8.56 10.19
N LEU A 95 14.96 9.08 11.18
CA LEU A 95 14.34 9.57 12.42
C LEU A 95 13.30 10.66 12.17
N LEU A 96 13.56 11.57 11.21
CA LEU A 96 12.63 12.65 10.87
C LEU A 96 11.33 12.15 10.22
N PRO A 97 11.36 11.33 9.14
CA PRO A 97 10.15 10.75 8.57
C PRO A 97 9.36 9.87 9.56
N ILE A 98 10.03 9.08 10.41
CA ILE A 98 9.36 8.27 11.45
C ILE A 98 8.63 9.17 12.44
N GLY A 99 9.29 10.18 12.98
CA GLY A 99 8.66 11.11 13.91
C GLY A 99 7.50 11.87 13.28
N ALA A 100 7.66 12.28 12.01
CA ALA A 100 6.60 12.92 11.24
C ALA A 100 5.40 11.98 11.02
N ALA A 101 5.64 10.70 10.72
CA ALA A 101 4.58 9.69 10.57
C ALA A 101 3.85 9.45 11.90
N ILE A 102 4.56 9.30 13.01
CA ILE A 102 3.94 9.15 14.34
C ILE A 102 3.05 10.36 14.64
N GLY A 103 3.52 11.58 14.40
CA GLY A 103 2.70 12.78 14.57
C GLY A 103 1.49 12.79 13.62
N GLY A 104 1.69 12.38 12.37
CA GLY A 104 0.66 12.25 11.34
C GLY A 104 -0.36 11.14 11.63
N MET A 105 -0.09 10.21 12.54
CA MET A 105 -1.04 9.21 13.03
C MET A 105 -1.73 9.64 14.33
N VAL A 106 -0.96 10.11 15.31
CA VAL A 106 -1.47 10.43 16.65
C VAL A 106 -2.40 11.65 16.63
N VAL A 107 -2.03 12.72 15.94
CA VAL A 107 -2.84 13.95 15.94
C VAL A 107 -4.20 13.77 15.29
N PRO A 108 -4.34 13.15 14.10
CA PRO A 108 -5.66 12.83 13.53
C PRO A 108 -6.51 11.95 14.42
N ALA A 109 -5.91 10.91 15.02
CA ALA A 109 -6.58 10.02 15.97
C ALA A 109 -7.14 10.78 17.16
N LEU A 110 -6.35 11.68 17.76
CA LEU A 110 -6.78 12.50 18.90
C LEU A 110 -7.90 13.48 18.52
N ILE A 111 -7.86 14.09 17.33
CA ILE A 111 -8.95 14.96 16.85
C ILE A 111 -10.24 14.14 16.69
N TYR A 112 -10.14 12.97 16.08
CA TYR A 112 -11.29 12.09 15.89
C TYR A 112 -11.87 11.65 17.25
N LEU A 113 -11.02 11.18 18.15
CA LEU A 113 -11.41 10.78 19.51
C LEU A 113 -12.04 11.93 20.29
N GLY A 114 -11.49 13.13 20.18
CA GLY A 114 -12.04 14.32 20.87
C GLY A 114 -13.47 14.66 20.43
N LEU A 115 -13.83 14.40 19.17
CA LEU A 115 -15.17 14.65 18.63
C LEU A 115 -16.15 13.49 18.90
N ASN A 116 -15.66 12.26 19.00
CA ASN A 116 -16.48 11.05 19.13
C ASN A 116 -16.33 10.37 20.51
N PHE A 117 -15.76 11.08 21.50
CA PHE A 117 -15.51 10.51 22.82
C PHE A 117 -16.81 10.08 23.51
N GLY A 118 -16.80 8.89 24.11
CA GLY A 118 -17.95 8.33 24.85
C GLY A 118 -19.10 7.80 23.97
N SER A 119 -18.92 7.74 22.64
CA SER A 119 -19.91 7.19 21.72
C SER A 119 -19.41 5.87 21.10
N PRO A 120 -20.31 4.99 20.59
CA PRO A 120 -19.90 3.77 19.87
C PRO A 120 -19.03 4.05 18.63
N GLN A 121 -19.15 5.27 18.05
CA GLN A 121 -18.39 5.73 16.90
C GLN A 121 -16.89 5.92 17.20
N THR A 122 -16.49 5.89 18.47
CA THR A 122 -15.07 5.95 18.89
C THR A 122 -14.18 4.97 18.16
N MET A 123 -14.71 3.78 17.78
CA MET A 123 -13.95 2.75 17.03
C MET A 123 -13.36 3.25 15.72
N GLY A 124 -13.90 4.30 15.12
CA GLY A 124 -13.38 4.88 13.86
C GLY A 124 -12.09 5.70 13.98
N TRP A 125 -11.44 5.76 15.15
CA TRP A 125 -10.26 6.60 15.40
C TRP A 125 -9.06 6.30 14.47
N GLY A 126 -8.94 5.07 13.99
CA GLY A 126 -7.89 4.67 13.04
C GLY A 126 -8.14 5.17 11.60
N VAL A 127 -9.38 5.50 11.23
CA VAL A 127 -9.72 5.91 9.86
C VAL A 127 -8.94 7.12 9.38
N PRO A 128 -8.81 8.24 10.13
CA PRO A 128 -8.07 9.41 9.67
C PRO A 128 -6.56 9.32 9.80
N MET A 129 -6.01 8.18 10.20
CA MET A 129 -4.57 8.01 10.36
C MET A 129 -3.87 7.68 9.04
N ALA A 130 -4.51 6.94 8.15
CA ALA A 130 -3.88 6.38 6.97
C ALA A 130 -3.71 7.40 5.84
N THR A 131 -2.61 7.25 5.07
CA THR A 131 -2.34 8.00 3.83
C THR A 131 -2.44 7.06 2.64
N ASP A 132 -3.04 7.52 1.54
CA ASP A 132 -2.98 6.81 0.26
C ASP A 132 -1.71 7.22 -0.50
N ILE A 133 -0.68 6.36 -0.41
CA ILE A 133 0.63 6.61 -1.05
C ILE A 133 0.46 6.78 -2.56
N ALA A 134 -0.37 5.94 -3.21
CA ALA A 134 -0.52 5.94 -4.67
C ALA A 134 -1.07 7.28 -5.18
N PHE A 135 -2.07 7.84 -4.49
CA PHE A 135 -2.59 9.16 -4.81
C PHE A 135 -1.62 10.29 -4.45
N ALA A 136 -1.06 10.28 -3.26
CA ALA A 136 -0.16 11.33 -2.79
C ALA A 136 1.08 11.45 -3.69
N LEU A 137 1.75 10.34 -4.00
CA LEU A 137 2.87 10.30 -4.94
C LEU A 137 2.43 10.61 -6.37
N GLY A 138 1.25 10.14 -6.81
CA GLY A 138 0.69 10.48 -8.11
C GLY A 138 0.63 12.00 -8.34
N VAL A 139 0.16 12.77 -7.35
CA VAL A 139 0.14 14.24 -7.40
C VAL A 139 1.56 14.83 -7.42
N VAL A 140 2.47 14.29 -6.61
CA VAL A 140 3.87 14.74 -6.58
C VAL A 140 4.56 14.51 -7.93
N TYR A 141 4.33 13.36 -8.57
CA TYR A 141 4.90 13.06 -9.89
C TYR A 141 4.27 13.88 -11.03
N LEU A 142 3.02 14.31 -10.89
CA LEU A 142 2.40 15.28 -11.82
C LEU A 142 3.10 16.64 -11.77
N LEU A 143 3.58 17.04 -10.59
CA LEU A 143 4.33 18.29 -10.41
C LEU A 143 5.78 18.21 -10.94
N GLY A 144 6.31 17.00 -11.13
CA GLY A 144 7.63 16.74 -11.75
C GLY A 144 8.79 17.38 -10.97
N ASP A 145 9.56 18.20 -11.66
CA ASP A 145 10.79 18.84 -11.11
C ASP A 145 10.51 20.01 -10.14
N LYS A 146 9.24 20.43 -10.00
CA LYS A 146 8.86 21.46 -9.03
C LYS A 146 9.00 20.99 -7.58
N VAL A 147 8.94 19.66 -7.36
CA VAL A 147 9.14 19.05 -6.05
C VAL A 147 10.55 18.46 -5.98
N PRO A 148 11.40 18.90 -5.03
CA PRO A 148 12.74 18.37 -4.85
C PRO A 148 12.76 16.85 -4.62
N ALA A 149 13.79 16.16 -5.10
CA ALA A 149 13.94 14.71 -4.92
C ALA A 149 13.93 14.32 -3.43
N SER A 150 14.60 15.09 -2.57
CA SER A 150 14.59 14.86 -1.12
C SER A 150 13.21 14.96 -0.48
N ALA A 151 12.32 15.79 -1.03
CA ALA A 151 10.94 15.89 -0.57
C ALA A 151 10.08 14.69 -1.02
N LYS A 152 10.35 14.15 -2.22
CA LYS A 152 9.73 12.90 -2.70
C LYS A 152 10.13 11.73 -1.81
N VAL A 153 11.42 11.57 -1.53
CA VAL A 153 11.95 10.56 -0.62
C VAL A 153 11.31 10.68 0.78
N PHE A 154 11.27 11.91 1.34
CA PHE A 154 10.64 12.16 2.63
C PHE A 154 9.17 11.71 2.66
N LEU A 155 8.38 12.05 1.64
CA LEU A 155 6.97 11.66 1.56
C LEU A 155 6.82 10.14 1.42
N THR A 156 7.65 9.50 0.58
CA THR A 156 7.63 8.04 0.42
C THR A 156 7.96 7.33 1.73
N THR A 157 9.04 7.73 2.40
CA THR A 157 9.45 7.14 3.69
C THR A 157 8.39 7.37 4.77
N LEU A 158 7.82 8.58 4.85
CA LEU A 158 6.73 8.90 5.77
C LEU A 158 5.52 7.97 5.54
N ALA A 159 5.10 7.81 4.28
CA ALA A 159 3.94 7.02 3.93
C ALA A 159 4.17 5.51 4.19
N ILE A 160 5.38 4.99 3.93
CA ILE A 160 5.77 3.61 4.26
C ILE A 160 5.66 3.35 5.78
N VAL A 161 6.12 4.29 6.60
CA VAL A 161 6.02 4.18 8.07
C VAL A 161 4.57 4.31 8.54
N ASP A 162 3.80 5.17 7.89
CA ASP A 162 2.37 5.37 8.15
C ASP A 162 1.56 4.09 7.86
N ASP A 163 1.84 3.41 6.75
CA ASP A 163 1.23 2.13 6.40
C ASP A 163 1.59 1.02 7.41
N LEU A 164 2.84 0.98 7.87
CA LEU A 164 3.23 0.06 8.95
C LEU A 164 2.43 0.35 10.23
N GLY A 165 2.29 1.62 10.58
CA GLY A 165 1.47 2.04 11.72
C GLY A 165 0.01 1.63 11.57
N ALA A 166 -0.57 1.81 10.38
CA ALA A 166 -1.93 1.38 10.09
C ALA A 166 -2.10 -0.14 10.24
N VAL A 167 -1.15 -0.95 9.72
CA VAL A 167 -1.15 -2.42 9.91
C VAL A 167 -1.12 -2.80 11.38
N LEU A 168 -0.27 -2.14 12.19
CA LEU A 168 -0.21 -2.39 13.64
C LEU A 168 -1.52 -2.02 14.33
N VAL A 169 -2.12 -0.89 13.99
CA VAL A 169 -3.42 -0.47 14.52
C VAL A 169 -4.51 -1.48 14.17
N ILE A 170 -4.57 -1.95 12.93
CA ILE A 170 -5.50 -3.00 12.50
C ILE A 170 -5.28 -4.27 13.32
N ALA A 171 -4.02 -4.68 13.51
CA ALA A 171 -3.66 -5.89 14.24
C ALA A 171 -4.12 -5.89 15.69
N PHE A 172 -3.98 -4.75 16.39
CA PHE A 172 -4.23 -4.69 17.82
C PHE A 172 -5.64 -4.23 18.20
N PHE A 173 -6.30 -3.45 17.35
CA PHE A 173 -7.55 -2.77 17.72
C PHE A 173 -8.77 -3.22 16.91
N TYR A 174 -8.59 -3.81 15.72
CA TYR A 174 -9.70 -4.23 14.86
C TYR A 174 -9.84 -5.74 14.74
N THR A 175 -9.13 -6.51 15.56
CA THR A 175 -9.22 -7.98 15.59
C THR A 175 -10.52 -8.41 16.28
N SER A 176 -11.24 -9.35 15.68
CA SER A 176 -12.47 -9.95 16.21
C SER A 176 -12.16 -11.12 17.17
N GLU A 177 -13.11 -12.02 17.39
CA GLU A 177 -12.94 -13.20 18.23
C GLU A 177 -11.76 -14.07 17.78
N LEU A 178 -10.81 -14.35 18.69
CA LEU A 178 -9.57 -15.05 18.39
C LEU A 178 -9.71 -16.56 18.52
N SER A 179 -9.44 -17.29 17.45
CA SER A 179 -9.15 -18.73 17.49
C SER A 179 -7.66 -18.97 17.72
N PHE A 180 -7.27 -19.23 18.96
CA PHE A 180 -5.87 -19.50 19.33
C PHE A 180 -5.27 -20.69 18.57
N VAL A 181 -6.08 -21.72 18.26
CA VAL A 181 -5.63 -22.90 17.52
C VAL A 181 -5.23 -22.54 16.10
N SER A 182 -6.09 -21.79 15.36
CA SER A 182 -5.77 -21.34 14.00
C SER A 182 -4.57 -20.41 13.99
N LEU A 183 -4.46 -19.54 14.99
CA LEU A 183 -3.33 -18.63 15.13
C LEU A 183 -2.01 -19.38 15.37
N LEU A 184 -2.03 -20.43 16.22
CA LEU A 184 -0.87 -21.27 16.48
C LEU A 184 -0.36 -21.94 15.18
N PHE A 185 -1.27 -22.48 14.36
CA PHE A 185 -0.91 -23.02 13.05
C PHE A 185 -0.32 -21.94 12.13
N GLY A 186 -0.88 -20.73 12.13
CA GLY A 186 -0.35 -19.61 11.35
C GLY A 186 1.10 -19.28 11.73
N PHE A 187 1.40 -19.19 13.03
CA PHE A 187 2.77 -18.99 13.50
C PHE A 187 3.68 -20.19 13.21
N ALA A 188 3.16 -21.43 13.24
CA ALA A 188 3.93 -22.60 12.84
C ALA A 188 4.34 -22.52 11.36
N PHE A 189 3.43 -22.14 10.45
CA PHE A 189 3.77 -21.91 9.04
C PHE A 189 4.78 -20.78 8.86
N LEU A 190 4.66 -19.67 9.58
CA LEU A 190 5.66 -18.58 9.58
C LEU A 190 7.02 -19.09 10.05
N ALA A 191 7.06 -19.92 11.10
CA ALA A 191 8.31 -20.51 11.58
C ALA A 191 8.95 -21.43 10.52
N VAL A 192 8.15 -22.24 9.81
CA VAL A 192 8.66 -23.06 8.69
C VAL A 192 9.21 -22.19 7.56
N MET A 193 8.54 -21.08 7.20
CA MET A 193 9.05 -20.14 6.22
C MET A 193 10.36 -19.48 6.68
N PHE A 194 10.44 -19.09 7.95
CA PHE A 194 11.66 -18.52 8.55
C PHE A 194 12.82 -19.50 8.53
N ILE A 195 12.59 -20.75 8.95
CA ILE A 195 13.60 -21.82 8.90
C ILE A 195 14.02 -22.07 7.45
N GLY A 196 13.07 -22.14 6.51
CA GLY A 196 13.36 -22.27 5.07
C GLY A 196 14.25 -21.14 4.55
N ASN A 197 14.00 -19.91 4.98
CA ASN A 197 14.84 -18.76 4.65
C ASN A 197 16.26 -18.94 5.21
N ARG A 198 16.40 -19.33 6.48
CA ARG A 198 17.71 -19.59 7.12
C ARG A 198 18.48 -20.74 6.49
N LEU A 199 17.78 -21.76 5.99
CA LEU A 199 18.36 -22.88 5.23
C LEU A 199 18.70 -22.52 3.78
N GLY A 200 18.43 -21.29 3.33
CA GLY A 200 18.74 -20.82 1.99
C GLY A 200 17.77 -21.28 0.91
N ILE A 201 16.55 -21.70 1.27
CA ILE A 201 15.50 -22.04 0.30
C ILE A 201 15.04 -20.74 -0.39
N LYS A 202 15.31 -20.62 -1.70
CA LYS A 202 14.94 -19.44 -2.52
C LYS A 202 13.94 -19.85 -3.63
N SER A 203 13.00 -20.76 -3.27
CA SER A 203 11.94 -21.22 -4.16
C SER A 203 10.67 -20.38 -3.97
N LEU A 204 10.21 -19.74 -5.05
CA LEU A 204 8.94 -19.01 -5.05
C LEU A 204 7.77 -19.90 -4.63
N LEU A 205 7.71 -21.13 -5.15
CA LEU A 205 6.62 -22.06 -4.88
C LEU A 205 6.54 -22.41 -3.39
N PHE A 206 7.68 -22.64 -2.73
CA PHE A 206 7.74 -22.89 -1.30
C PHE A 206 7.06 -21.78 -0.48
N TYR A 207 7.44 -20.53 -0.75
CA TYR A 207 6.86 -19.38 -0.03
C TYR A 207 5.41 -19.09 -0.43
N ALA A 208 5.02 -19.32 -1.69
CA ALA A 208 3.65 -19.13 -2.14
C ALA A 208 2.70 -20.14 -1.49
N VAL A 209 3.06 -21.42 -1.46
CA VAL A 209 2.23 -22.47 -0.85
C VAL A 209 2.09 -22.25 0.65
N LEU A 210 3.18 -22.01 1.36
CA LEU A 210 3.14 -21.78 2.81
C LEU A 210 2.51 -20.43 3.17
N GLY A 211 2.79 -19.38 2.41
CA GLY A 211 2.26 -18.05 2.67
C GLY A 211 0.76 -17.96 2.40
N ILE A 212 0.28 -18.48 1.26
CA ILE A 212 -1.15 -18.42 0.90
C ILE A 212 -1.91 -19.57 1.57
N GLY A 213 -1.52 -20.82 1.30
CA GLY A 213 -2.23 -22.00 1.80
C GLY A 213 -2.08 -22.22 3.30
N GLY A 214 -0.96 -21.80 3.88
CA GLY A 214 -0.69 -21.91 5.31
C GLY A 214 -1.05 -20.64 6.08
N VAL A 215 -0.19 -19.61 5.99
CA VAL A 215 -0.27 -18.41 6.84
C VAL A 215 -1.57 -17.64 6.61
N TRP A 216 -1.87 -17.27 5.36
CA TRP A 216 -3.05 -16.44 5.05
C TRP A 216 -4.37 -17.15 5.43
N VAL A 217 -4.55 -18.43 5.06
CA VAL A 217 -5.78 -19.18 5.39
C VAL A 217 -5.94 -19.33 6.91
N THR A 218 -4.89 -19.68 7.63
CA THR A 218 -4.98 -19.89 9.09
C THR A 218 -5.22 -18.59 9.85
N PHE A 219 -4.66 -17.47 9.40
CA PHE A 219 -4.97 -16.16 9.98
C PHE A 219 -6.40 -15.72 9.67
N LEU A 220 -6.88 -15.92 8.44
CA LEU A 220 -8.28 -15.63 8.08
C LEU A 220 -9.25 -16.43 8.98
N LEU A 221 -8.95 -17.70 9.27
CA LEU A 221 -9.75 -18.55 10.17
C LEU A 221 -9.52 -18.24 11.65
N SER A 222 -8.52 -17.45 12.00
CA SER A 222 -8.21 -17.10 13.40
C SER A 222 -8.95 -15.88 13.91
N GLY A 223 -9.64 -15.12 13.03
CA GLY A 223 -10.26 -13.85 13.38
C GLY A 223 -9.31 -12.64 13.32
N ILE A 224 -8.02 -12.85 13.05
CA ILE A 224 -7.07 -11.77 12.74
C ILE A 224 -7.17 -11.45 11.25
N HIS A 225 -7.16 -10.16 10.92
CA HIS A 225 -7.21 -9.74 9.52
C HIS A 225 -6.10 -10.38 8.68
N ALA A 226 -6.49 -10.97 7.57
CA ALA A 226 -5.58 -11.70 6.66
C ALA A 226 -4.49 -10.80 6.06
N THR A 227 -4.68 -9.49 6.06
CA THR A 227 -3.69 -8.48 5.65
C THR A 227 -2.43 -8.49 6.51
N ILE A 228 -2.57 -8.76 7.82
CA ILE A 228 -1.42 -8.89 8.75
C ILE A 228 -0.59 -10.12 8.42
N ALA A 229 -1.27 -11.24 8.14
CA ALA A 229 -0.62 -12.46 7.69
C ALA A 229 0.27 -12.21 6.47
N ALA A 230 -0.21 -11.42 5.52
CA ALA A 230 0.50 -11.08 4.30
C ALA A 230 1.78 -10.28 4.58
N VAL A 231 1.74 -9.29 5.48
CA VAL A 231 2.92 -8.52 5.90
C VAL A 231 3.93 -9.43 6.60
N LEU A 232 3.49 -10.26 7.55
CA LEU A 232 4.36 -11.21 8.26
C LEU A 232 5.00 -12.22 7.29
N ALA A 233 4.23 -12.75 6.33
CA ALA A 233 4.75 -13.65 5.31
C ALA A 233 5.81 -12.94 4.41
N ALA A 234 5.60 -11.69 4.05
CA ALA A 234 6.56 -10.88 3.27
C ALA A 234 7.90 -10.74 4.01
N PHE A 235 7.86 -10.55 5.32
CA PHE A 235 9.09 -10.50 6.13
C PHE A 235 9.85 -11.83 6.16
N MET A 236 9.21 -12.96 5.85
CA MET A 236 9.88 -14.27 5.76
C MET A 236 10.57 -14.49 4.40
N ILE A 237 10.27 -13.72 3.36
CA ILE A 237 10.87 -13.85 2.02
C ILE A 237 12.38 -13.54 2.05
N PRO A 238 13.27 -14.35 1.42
CA PRO A 238 14.71 -14.07 1.35
C PRO A 238 15.02 -12.76 0.62
N ALA A 239 15.89 -11.93 1.22
CA ALA A 239 16.33 -10.66 0.66
C ALA A 239 17.74 -10.75 0.03
N ASP A 240 18.43 -11.87 0.19
CA ASP A 240 19.76 -12.11 -0.38
C ASP A 240 19.66 -12.81 -1.74
N ALA A 241 20.54 -12.43 -2.66
CA ALA A 241 20.65 -13.05 -3.98
C ALA A 241 21.22 -14.50 -3.87
N LYS A 242 20.95 -15.33 -4.90
CA LYS A 242 21.57 -16.68 -4.98
C LYS A 242 23.04 -16.62 -5.34
N ILE A 243 23.43 -15.61 -6.12
CA ILE A 243 24.83 -15.34 -6.49
C ILE A 243 25.15 -13.88 -6.14
N ASN A 244 26.36 -13.63 -5.69
CA ASN A 244 26.82 -12.29 -5.40
C ASN A 244 27.26 -11.54 -6.67
N GLU A 245 27.35 -10.23 -6.60
CA GLU A 245 27.65 -9.33 -7.69
C GLU A 245 28.96 -9.70 -8.44
N SER A 246 30.02 -10.05 -7.71
CA SER A 246 31.31 -10.38 -8.33
C SER A 246 31.28 -11.67 -9.16
N ILE A 247 30.51 -12.68 -8.71
CA ILE A 247 30.30 -13.93 -9.46
C ILE A 247 29.43 -13.64 -10.69
N TYR A 248 28.35 -12.86 -10.53
CA TYR A 248 27.50 -12.46 -11.64
C TYR A 248 28.29 -11.75 -12.74
N LEU A 249 29.07 -10.72 -12.39
CA LEU A 249 29.89 -9.99 -13.34
C LEU A 249 30.88 -10.88 -14.10
N LYS A 250 31.53 -11.85 -13.42
CA LYS A 250 32.42 -12.80 -14.07
C LYS A 250 31.70 -13.70 -15.09
N ARG A 251 30.51 -14.20 -14.72
CA ARG A 251 29.70 -15.07 -15.60
C ARG A 251 29.19 -14.31 -16.81
N ILE A 252 28.62 -13.12 -16.62
CA ILE A 252 28.12 -12.30 -17.73
C ILE A 252 29.22 -11.92 -18.69
N LYS A 253 30.41 -11.49 -18.22
CA LYS A 253 31.55 -11.22 -19.09
C LYS A 253 31.96 -12.43 -19.94
N LYS A 254 31.94 -13.64 -19.35
CA LYS A 254 32.23 -14.88 -20.07
C LYS A 254 31.17 -15.19 -21.13
N LEU A 255 29.88 -15.05 -20.76
CA LEU A 255 28.76 -15.30 -21.69
C LEU A 255 28.71 -14.29 -22.82
N THR A 256 28.99 -13.00 -22.57
CA THR A 256 29.06 -11.97 -23.61
C THR A 256 30.16 -12.27 -24.60
N ARG A 257 31.37 -12.68 -24.14
CA ARG A 257 32.45 -13.08 -25.02
C ARG A 257 32.09 -14.32 -25.86
N ARG A 258 31.35 -15.27 -25.28
CA ARG A 258 30.88 -16.45 -26.03
C ARG A 258 29.88 -16.03 -27.10
N PHE A 259 28.98 -15.09 -26.80
CA PHE A 259 28.03 -14.55 -27.78
C PHE A 259 28.73 -13.84 -28.95
N GLU A 260 29.81 -13.10 -28.69
CA GLU A 260 30.62 -12.43 -29.71
C GLU A 260 31.36 -13.41 -30.63
N GLN A 261 31.59 -14.66 -30.19
CA GLN A 261 32.27 -15.71 -30.97
C GLN A 261 31.32 -16.54 -31.86
N GLU A 262 30.01 -16.46 -31.60
CA GLU A 262 29.00 -17.08 -32.46
C GLU A 262 28.86 -16.26 -33.77
N ASP A 263 28.80 -16.93 -34.89
CA ASP A 263 28.71 -16.27 -36.20
C ASP A 263 27.42 -15.45 -36.33
N ALA A 264 27.58 -14.17 -36.67
CA ALA A 264 26.44 -13.29 -36.97
C ALA A 264 25.89 -13.70 -38.34
N ASN A 265 24.73 -14.31 -38.39
CA ASN A 265 24.02 -14.58 -39.62
C ASN A 265 23.10 -13.42 -40.02
N GLU A 266 22.86 -13.23 -41.33
CA GLU A 266 21.93 -12.19 -41.83
C GLU A 266 20.46 -12.61 -41.73
N VAL A 267 20.15 -13.68 -40.99
CA VAL A 267 18.79 -14.22 -40.83
C VAL A 267 18.11 -13.57 -39.66
N ILE A 268 16.79 -13.36 -39.75
CA ILE A 268 15.99 -12.71 -38.70
C ILE A 268 15.97 -13.53 -37.38
N THR A 269 16.23 -14.83 -37.45
CA THR A 269 16.28 -15.73 -36.29
C THR A 269 17.72 -15.90 -35.79
N LEU A 270 17.85 -15.99 -34.47
CA LEU A 270 19.14 -16.30 -33.84
C LEU A 270 19.51 -17.77 -34.04
N GLU A 271 20.80 -18.04 -34.10
CA GLU A 271 21.32 -19.40 -34.10
C GLU A 271 21.18 -20.07 -32.74
N GLU A 272 21.19 -21.41 -32.71
CA GLU A 272 21.00 -22.19 -31.47
C GLU A 272 22.05 -21.83 -30.41
N GLY A 273 23.32 -21.60 -30.81
CA GLY A 273 24.37 -21.17 -29.90
C GLY A 273 24.13 -19.80 -29.29
N GLN A 274 23.60 -18.84 -30.06
CA GLN A 274 23.24 -17.52 -29.58
C GLN A 274 22.05 -17.59 -28.60
N VAL A 275 21.03 -18.41 -28.91
CA VAL A 275 19.86 -18.63 -28.04
C VAL A 275 20.29 -19.26 -26.71
N ASP A 276 21.19 -20.25 -26.73
CA ASP A 276 21.73 -20.88 -25.52
C ASP A 276 22.42 -19.86 -24.61
N VAL A 277 23.30 -19.04 -25.19
CA VAL A 277 23.99 -17.98 -24.42
C VAL A 277 23.02 -16.98 -23.80
N LEU A 278 22.02 -16.51 -24.57
CA LEU A 278 21.00 -15.58 -24.04
C LEU A 278 20.16 -16.22 -22.96
N THR A 279 19.82 -17.51 -23.09
CA THR A 279 19.09 -18.25 -22.04
C THR A 279 19.91 -18.36 -20.77
N HIS A 280 21.23 -18.61 -20.87
CA HIS A 280 22.13 -18.59 -19.72
C HIS A 280 22.24 -17.19 -19.07
N ILE A 281 22.33 -16.13 -19.86
CA ILE A 281 22.33 -14.73 -19.38
C ILE A 281 21.02 -14.45 -18.62
N GLN A 282 19.88 -14.82 -19.18
CA GLN A 282 18.58 -14.64 -18.54
C GLN A 282 18.49 -15.40 -17.20
N HIS A 283 18.96 -16.66 -17.20
CA HIS A 283 19.01 -17.48 -15.98
C HIS A 283 19.89 -16.85 -14.90
N ASP A 284 21.16 -16.52 -15.24
CA ASP A 284 22.11 -15.93 -14.30
C ASP A 284 21.62 -14.57 -13.76
N THR A 285 20.98 -13.77 -14.62
CA THR A 285 20.33 -12.52 -14.20
C THR A 285 19.19 -12.76 -13.23
N SER A 286 18.34 -13.78 -13.48
CA SER A 286 17.22 -14.11 -12.62
C SER A 286 17.65 -14.55 -11.22
N ILE A 287 18.76 -15.26 -11.07
CA ILE A 287 19.28 -15.72 -9.77
C ILE A 287 20.14 -14.68 -9.05
N ALA A 288 20.61 -13.65 -9.77
CA ALA A 288 21.32 -12.51 -9.20
C ALA A 288 20.37 -11.50 -8.51
N ILE A 289 19.10 -11.48 -8.92
CA ILE A 289 18.10 -10.62 -8.26
C ILE A 289 17.51 -11.37 -7.05
N PRO A 290 17.50 -10.79 -5.84
CA PRO A 290 16.86 -11.38 -4.68
C PRO A 290 15.38 -11.70 -4.91
N LEU A 291 14.88 -12.80 -4.33
CA LEU A 291 13.48 -13.21 -4.47
C LEU A 291 12.52 -12.10 -4.00
N LEU A 292 12.86 -11.39 -2.95
CA LEU A 292 12.11 -10.23 -2.44
C LEU A 292 11.88 -9.20 -3.55
N GLN A 293 12.95 -8.75 -4.22
CA GLN A 293 12.86 -7.73 -5.28
C GLN A 293 12.16 -8.27 -6.53
N GLN A 294 12.35 -9.55 -6.87
CA GLN A 294 11.63 -10.17 -7.98
C GLN A 294 10.12 -10.15 -7.77
N LEU A 295 9.66 -10.45 -6.53
CA LEU A 295 8.25 -10.44 -6.18
C LEU A 295 7.69 -9.02 -6.17
N GLU A 296 8.38 -8.08 -5.53
CA GLU A 296 8.04 -6.66 -5.51
C GLU A 296 7.81 -6.13 -6.94
N HIS A 297 8.80 -6.27 -7.83
CA HIS A 297 8.70 -5.79 -9.21
C HIS A 297 7.60 -6.46 -10.05
N LYS A 298 7.31 -7.74 -9.79
CA LYS A 298 6.25 -8.44 -10.52
C LYS A 298 4.85 -8.12 -10.00
N LEU A 299 4.70 -7.94 -8.70
CA LEU A 299 3.40 -7.73 -8.06
C LEU A 299 2.99 -6.25 -8.03
N ALA A 300 3.93 -5.30 -7.94
CA ALA A 300 3.62 -3.88 -7.88
C ALA A 300 2.73 -3.39 -9.04
N PRO A 301 2.96 -3.76 -10.31
CA PRO A 301 2.04 -3.40 -11.39
C PRO A 301 0.64 -4.02 -11.23
N ILE A 302 0.55 -5.26 -10.74
CA ILE A 302 -0.74 -5.94 -10.49
C ILE A 302 -1.49 -5.22 -9.37
N VAL A 303 -0.81 -4.86 -8.31
CA VAL A 303 -1.40 -4.06 -7.22
C VAL A 303 -1.91 -2.74 -7.76
N THR A 304 -1.09 -1.98 -8.47
CA THR A 304 -1.41 -0.61 -8.91
C THR A 304 -2.50 -0.58 -9.98
N PHE A 305 -2.51 -1.53 -10.93
CA PHE A 305 -3.39 -1.46 -12.10
C PHE A 305 -4.57 -2.45 -12.07
N VAL A 306 -4.61 -3.37 -11.10
CA VAL A 306 -5.69 -4.35 -10.97
C VAL A 306 -6.29 -4.30 -9.57
N ILE A 307 -5.50 -4.51 -8.53
CA ILE A 307 -6.03 -4.68 -7.16
C ILE A 307 -6.61 -3.38 -6.64
N MET A 308 -5.85 -2.29 -6.69
CA MET A 308 -6.31 -0.98 -6.19
C MET A 308 -7.52 -0.44 -6.97
N PRO A 309 -7.59 -0.54 -8.31
CA PRO A 309 -8.79 -0.21 -9.08
C PRO A 309 -10.02 -1.04 -8.70
N ILE A 310 -9.88 -2.36 -8.56
CA ILE A 310 -10.98 -3.24 -8.16
C ILE A 310 -11.45 -2.88 -6.73
N PHE A 311 -10.51 -2.69 -5.81
CA PHE A 311 -10.81 -2.25 -4.45
C PHE A 311 -11.56 -0.90 -4.44
N ALA A 312 -11.10 0.07 -5.23
CA ALA A 312 -11.76 1.37 -5.35
C ALA A 312 -13.18 1.24 -5.92
N ILE A 313 -13.38 0.42 -6.97
CA ILE A 313 -14.71 0.17 -7.51
C ILE A 313 -15.62 -0.48 -6.46
N ALA A 314 -15.15 -1.42 -5.67
CA ALA A 314 -15.95 -2.11 -4.66
C ALA A 314 -16.29 -1.24 -3.45
N ASN A 315 -15.41 -0.30 -3.07
CA ASN A 315 -15.52 0.42 -1.80
C ASN A 315 -15.85 1.91 -1.92
N ALA A 316 -15.53 2.57 -3.05
CA ALA A 316 -15.69 4.02 -3.20
C ALA A 316 -17.11 4.46 -3.57
N GLY A 317 -18.01 3.54 -3.95
CA GLY A 317 -19.37 3.87 -4.28
C GLY A 317 -20.16 4.40 -3.08
N ILE A 318 -20.69 5.61 -3.18
CA ILE A 318 -21.62 6.23 -2.21
C ILE A 318 -22.92 6.54 -2.95
N SER A 319 -24.04 5.99 -2.48
CA SER A 319 -25.37 6.34 -3.00
C SER A 319 -25.86 7.61 -2.31
N PHE A 320 -26.14 8.64 -3.09
CA PHE A 320 -26.73 9.89 -2.59
C PHE A 320 -28.26 9.91 -2.70
N THR A 321 -28.88 8.88 -3.27
CA THR A 321 -30.31 8.86 -3.61
C THR A 321 -31.20 8.94 -2.36
N ASN A 322 -30.76 8.36 -1.23
CA ASN A 322 -31.51 8.32 0.02
C ASN A 322 -30.76 9.01 1.17
N LEU A 323 -29.68 9.73 0.88
CA LEU A 323 -28.86 10.42 1.89
C LEU A 323 -29.24 11.90 1.92
N SER A 324 -29.78 12.34 3.07
CA SER A 324 -29.91 13.77 3.34
C SER A 324 -28.59 14.32 3.91
N ILE A 325 -28.35 15.61 3.70
CA ILE A 325 -27.18 16.28 4.33
C ILE A 325 -27.22 16.14 5.86
N SER A 326 -28.42 16.14 6.44
CA SER A 326 -28.60 15.92 7.88
C SER A 326 -28.14 14.54 8.34
N ASP A 327 -28.32 13.49 7.51
CA ASP A 327 -27.90 12.13 7.85
C ASP A 327 -26.38 11.98 7.83
N VAL A 328 -25.71 12.65 6.87
CA VAL A 328 -24.24 12.66 6.79
C VAL A 328 -23.60 13.28 8.04
N PHE A 329 -24.25 14.29 8.62
CA PHE A 329 -23.75 14.99 9.79
C PHE A 329 -24.56 14.69 11.07
N SER A 330 -25.39 13.63 11.06
CA SER A 330 -26.16 13.21 12.24
C SER A 330 -25.29 12.74 13.40
N THR A 331 -24.09 12.23 13.08
CA THR A 331 -23.04 11.94 14.06
C THR A 331 -21.78 12.75 13.76
N HIS A 332 -20.79 12.67 14.65
CA HIS A 332 -19.50 13.36 14.44
C HIS A 332 -18.49 12.55 13.59
N VAL A 333 -18.88 11.40 13.01
CA VAL A 333 -17.96 10.55 12.22
C VAL A 333 -17.44 11.29 11.00
N ALA A 334 -18.32 11.83 10.15
CA ALA A 334 -17.89 12.55 8.95
C ALA A 334 -16.98 13.74 9.27
N LEU A 335 -17.35 14.53 10.30
CA LEU A 335 -16.54 15.67 10.76
C LEU A 335 -15.20 15.20 11.35
N GLY A 336 -15.22 14.18 12.20
CA GLY A 336 -14.01 13.61 12.82
C GLY A 336 -13.01 13.11 11.80
N VAL A 337 -13.48 12.38 10.77
CA VAL A 337 -12.64 11.90 9.68
C VAL A 337 -12.11 13.06 8.84
N THR A 338 -13.00 14.00 8.45
CA THR A 338 -12.59 15.16 7.63
C THR A 338 -11.55 16.02 8.33
N LEU A 339 -11.81 16.42 9.58
CA LEU A 339 -10.89 17.28 10.33
C LEU A 339 -9.62 16.53 10.73
N GLY A 340 -9.74 15.24 11.08
CA GLY A 340 -8.57 14.39 11.36
C GLY A 340 -7.61 14.30 10.18
N LEU A 341 -8.12 14.00 8.99
CA LEU A 341 -7.30 13.95 7.77
C LEU A 341 -6.82 15.32 7.33
N LEU A 342 -7.75 16.29 7.15
CA LEU A 342 -7.43 17.57 6.50
C LEU A 342 -6.61 18.52 7.38
N LEU A 343 -6.83 18.52 8.69
CA LEU A 343 -6.12 19.37 9.64
C LEU A 343 -5.16 18.55 10.51
N GLY A 344 -5.61 17.43 11.06
CA GLY A 344 -4.83 16.63 11.98
C GLY A 344 -3.56 16.08 11.37
N LYS A 345 -3.64 15.55 10.16
CA LYS A 345 -2.49 14.98 9.46
C LYS A 345 -1.41 16.03 9.15
N PRO A 346 -1.72 17.15 8.48
CA PRO A 346 -0.73 18.21 8.28
C PRO A 346 -0.17 18.77 9.58
N ILE A 347 -1.02 19.03 10.57
CA ILE A 347 -0.58 19.56 11.87
C ILE A 347 0.37 18.57 12.57
N GLY A 348 0.03 17.28 12.56
CA GLY A 348 0.84 16.24 13.16
C GLY A 348 2.21 16.12 12.47
N ILE A 349 2.24 15.99 11.14
CA ILE A 349 3.46 15.87 10.34
C ILE A 349 4.34 17.10 10.51
N ILE A 350 3.78 18.30 10.32
CA ILE A 350 4.53 19.54 10.38
C ILE A 350 4.99 19.84 11.82
N GLY A 351 4.10 19.65 12.79
CA GLY A 351 4.35 19.92 14.21
C GLY A 351 5.49 19.07 14.76
N THR A 352 5.44 17.75 14.51
CA THR A 352 6.52 16.83 14.95
C THR A 352 7.82 17.08 14.19
N THR A 353 7.76 17.32 12.88
CA THR A 353 8.95 17.69 12.09
C THR A 353 9.63 18.93 12.64
N VAL A 354 8.86 20.02 12.87
CA VAL A 354 9.40 21.28 13.43
C VAL A 354 9.92 21.07 14.85
N LEU A 355 9.22 20.30 15.67
CA LEU A 355 9.66 19.97 17.04
C LEU A 355 11.00 19.24 17.03
N MET A 356 11.15 18.20 16.21
CA MET A 356 12.39 17.41 16.12
C MET A 356 13.57 18.24 15.61
N VAL A 357 13.34 19.11 14.62
CA VAL A 357 14.36 20.02 14.12
C VAL A 357 14.76 21.05 15.21
N LYS A 358 13.79 21.59 15.95
CA LYS A 358 14.04 22.54 17.05
C LYS A 358 14.82 21.88 18.21
N LEU A 359 14.50 20.62 18.52
CA LEU A 359 15.22 19.83 19.53
C LEU A 359 16.59 19.30 19.03
N ARG A 360 16.95 19.56 17.76
CA ARG A 360 18.19 19.08 17.12
C ARG A 360 18.30 17.54 17.05
N TRP A 361 17.19 16.83 17.10
CA TRP A 361 17.16 15.38 16.94
C TRP A 361 17.30 14.97 15.47
N ALA A 362 16.87 15.83 14.55
CA ALA A 362 17.00 15.61 13.12
C ALA A 362 17.17 16.96 12.39
N SER A 363 17.59 16.90 11.12
CA SER A 363 17.69 18.04 10.23
C SER A 363 16.72 17.90 9.06
N LEU A 364 16.17 19.05 8.60
CA LEU A 364 15.38 19.05 7.37
C LEU A 364 16.27 18.63 6.18
N PRO A 365 15.75 17.78 5.27
CA PRO A 365 16.46 17.43 4.04
C PRO A 365 16.83 18.68 3.23
N SER A 366 17.98 18.63 2.56
CA SER A 366 18.45 19.70 1.69
C SER A 366 17.40 20.04 0.63
N ALA A 367 17.21 21.33 0.37
CA ALA A 367 16.21 21.87 -0.57
C ALA A 367 14.73 21.72 -0.15
N MET A 368 14.41 21.25 1.06
CA MET A 368 13.05 21.21 1.57
C MET A 368 12.69 22.50 2.30
N SER A 369 11.87 23.33 1.66
CA SER A 369 11.36 24.57 2.26
C SER A 369 10.19 24.30 3.22
N ARG A 370 9.90 25.26 4.13
CA ARG A 370 8.69 25.19 4.99
C ARG A 370 7.42 25.02 4.17
N ARG A 371 7.33 25.66 3.02
CA ARG A 371 6.22 25.57 2.11
C ARG A 371 6.11 24.17 1.50
N THR A 372 7.22 23.56 1.10
CA THR A 372 7.28 22.19 0.62
C THR A 372 6.77 21.23 1.70
N LEU A 373 7.20 21.42 2.95
CA LEU A 373 6.74 20.59 4.08
C LEU A 373 5.22 20.70 4.29
N ILE A 374 4.65 21.94 4.23
CA ILE A 374 3.20 22.13 4.35
C ILE A 374 2.47 21.47 3.18
N GLY A 375 2.96 21.63 1.96
CA GLY A 375 2.39 20.99 0.77
C GLY A 375 2.39 19.46 0.86
N LEU A 376 3.48 18.86 1.34
CA LEU A 376 3.58 17.42 1.58
C LEU A 376 2.63 16.96 2.69
N GLY A 377 2.52 17.72 3.79
CA GLY A 377 1.56 17.44 4.85
C GLY A 377 0.11 17.46 4.35
N MET A 378 -0.23 18.41 3.46
CA MET A 378 -1.54 18.46 2.79
C MET A 378 -1.76 17.26 1.87
N LEU A 379 -0.76 16.82 1.10
CA LEU A 379 -0.86 15.62 0.28
C LEU A 379 -1.01 14.35 1.12
N ALA A 380 -0.37 14.28 2.29
CA ALA A 380 -0.53 13.17 3.21
C ALA A 380 -1.95 13.07 3.80
N SER A 381 -2.77 14.13 3.73
CA SER A 381 -4.19 14.08 4.11
C SER A 381 -5.08 13.34 3.10
N ILE A 382 -4.54 12.93 1.95
CA ILE A 382 -5.22 12.04 1.02
C ILE A 382 -5.22 10.64 1.62
N GLY A 383 -6.28 10.29 2.35
CA GLY A 383 -6.40 8.98 3.00
C GLY A 383 -7.03 7.91 2.11
N PHE A 384 -7.81 8.33 1.16
CA PHE A 384 -8.65 7.65 0.19
C PHE A 384 -8.80 6.11 0.38
N THR A 385 -8.08 5.28 -0.39
CA THR A 385 -8.23 3.81 -0.36
C THR A 385 -7.88 3.20 1.00
N MET A 386 -6.82 3.67 1.64
CA MET A 386 -6.39 3.17 2.94
C MET A 386 -7.35 3.55 4.07
N SER A 387 -7.81 4.79 4.10
CA SER A 387 -8.84 5.21 5.06
C SER A 387 -10.17 4.50 4.82
N MET A 388 -10.56 4.24 3.55
CA MET A 388 -11.75 3.42 3.25
C MET A 388 -11.58 2.00 3.75
N PHE A 389 -10.42 1.38 3.54
CA PHE A 389 -10.14 0.04 4.06
C PHE A 389 -10.30 -0.02 5.58
N ILE A 390 -9.68 0.92 6.30
CA ILE A 390 -9.84 0.97 7.77
C ILE A 390 -11.29 1.25 8.17
N SER A 391 -12.03 2.06 7.42
CA SER A 391 -13.43 2.34 7.72
C SER A 391 -14.34 1.09 7.61
N THR A 392 -14.06 0.19 6.66
CA THR A 392 -14.79 -1.09 6.54
C THR A 392 -14.49 -2.05 7.68
N LEU A 393 -13.34 -1.91 8.33
CA LEU A 393 -12.98 -2.69 9.54
C LEU A 393 -13.57 -2.07 10.82
N ALA A 394 -13.67 -0.73 10.84
CA ALA A 394 -14.12 0.01 12.01
C ALA A 394 -15.65 0.01 12.18
N PHE A 395 -16.40 -0.01 11.07
CA PHE A 395 -17.84 0.15 11.08
C PHE A 395 -18.55 -0.99 10.37
N THR A 396 -19.45 -1.64 11.08
CA THR A 396 -20.42 -2.61 10.54
C THR A 396 -21.74 -1.95 10.14
N ASP A 397 -22.03 -0.77 10.68
CA ASP A 397 -23.22 0.02 10.38
C ASP A 397 -23.01 0.79 9.06
N GLU A 398 -23.93 0.60 8.10
CA GLU A 398 -23.83 1.19 6.76
C GLU A 398 -23.89 2.73 6.77
N LEU A 399 -24.65 3.32 7.71
CA LEU A 399 -24.74 4.78 7.82
C LEU A 399 -23.42 5.37 8.30
N LEU A 400 -22.82 4.79 9.35
CA LEU A 400 -21.51 5.21 9.86
C LEU A 400 -20.40 5.02 8.83
N LEU A 401 -20.43 3.90 8.11
CA LEU A 401 -19.51 3.64 7.00
C LEU A 401 -19.65 4.70 5.90
N THR A 402 -20.88 5.04 5.53
CA THR A 402 -21.16 6.08 4.52
C THR A 402 -20.69 7.45 4.98
N GLN A 403 -20.94 7.82 6.24
CA GLN A 403 -20.43 9.06 6.83
C GLN A 403 -18.89 9.12 6.81
N ALA A 404 -18.22 8.02 7.18
CA ALA A 404 -16.77 7.93 7.10
C ALA A 404 -16.27 8.13 5.67
N LYS A 405 -16.88 7.45 4.68
CA LYS A 405 -16.54 7.59 3.26
C LYS A 405 -16.68 9.03 2.78
N VAL A 406 -17.78 9.73 3.12
CA VAL A 406 -17.97 11.16 2.77
C VAL A 406 -16.85 12.01 3.37
N GLY A 407 -16.51 11.79 4.65
CA GLY A 407 -15.42 12.50 5.33
C GLY A 407 -14.07 12.27 4.64
N ILE A 408 -13.78 11.03 4.25
CA ILE A 408 -12.56 10.65 3.51
C ILE A 408 -12.49 11.37 2.15
N PHE A 409 -13.59 11.39 1.39
CA PHE A 409 -13.65 12.07 0.11
C PHE A 409 -13.39 13.56 0.23
N LEU A 410 -14.09 14.23 1.15
CA LEU A 410 -13.92 15.67 1.38
C LEU A 410 -12.46 16.01 1.74
N ALA A 411 -11.88 15.28 2.69
CA ALA A 411 -10.51 15.52 3.11
C ALA A 411 -9.50 15.25 1.99
N SER A 412 -9.68 14.15 1.26
CA SER A 412 -8.75 13.76 0.18
C SER A 412 -8.77 14.74 -0.99
N ILE A 413 -9.94 15.23 -1.39
CA ILE A 413 -10.07 16.23 -2.46
C ILE A 413 -9.46 17.56 -2.03
N LEU A 414 -9.84 18.06 -0.84
CA LEU A 414 -9.36 19.35 -0.35
C LEU A 414 -7.86 19.32 -0.05
N GLY A 415 -7.36 18.22 0.53
CA GLY A 415 -5.95 18.02 0.79
C GLY A 415 -5.12 17.89 -0.47
N GLY A 416 -5.62 17.12 -1.45
CA GLY A 416 -4.98 16.98 -2.77
C GLY A 416 -4.87 18.30 -3.52
N ILE A 417 -5.95 19.07 -3.60
CA ILE A 417 -5.98 20.40 -4.23
C ILE A 417 -5.06 21.38 -3.48
N GLY A 418 -5.16 21.44 -2.15
CA GLY A 418 -4.35 22.30 -1.31
C GLY A 418 -2.84 22.00 -1.44
N GLY A 419 -2.49 20.71 -1.38
CA GLY A 419 -1.11 20.26 -1.58
C GLY A 419 -0.58 20.58 -2.98
N TYR A 420 -1.37 20.34 -4.02
CA TYR A 420 -1.02 20.66 -5.40
C TYR A 420 -0.77 22.16 -5.58
N ILE A 421 -1.67 23.04 -5.11
CA ILE A 421 -1.52 24.50 -5.20
C ILE A 421 -0.26 24.97 -4.48
N LEU A 422 -0.01 24.46 -3.28
CA LEU A 422 1.17 24.83 -2.49
C LEU A 422 2.49 24.43 -3.16
N LEU A 423 2.54 23.22 -3.74
CA LEU A 423 3.74 22.69 -4.37
C LEU A 423 3.95 23.18 -5.80
N ASN A 424 2.87 23.58 -6.50
CA ASN A 424 2.95 24.06 -7.89
C ASN A 424 3.57 25.46 -8.04
N GLN A 425 3.65 26.25 -6.97
CA GLN A 425 4.22 27.59 -7.06
C GLN A 425 5.77 27.52 -7.02
N PRO A 426 6.47 28.33 -7.83
CA PRO A 426 7.92 28.31 -7.86
C PRO A 426 8.49 28.61 -6.47
N THR A 427 9.37 27.74 -5.99
CA THR A 427 10.20 28.02 -4.82
C THR A 427 11.10 29.19 -5.17
N LYS A 428 10.92 30.34 -4.51
CA LYS A 428 11.94 31.41 -4.57
C LYS A 428 13.25 30.74 -4.14
N LYS A 429 14.21 30.70 -5.07
CA LYS A 429 15.58 30.30 -4.72
C LYS A 429 16.02 31.26 -3.62
N ALA A 430 16.24 30.71 -2.42
CA ALA A 430 16.84 31.43 -1.31
C ALA A 430 18.33 31.59 -1.58
#